data_bb8f3902e726416abfedaf619bb2c7d8
#
_entry.id   bb8f3902e726416abfedaf619bb2c7d8
#
_cell.length_a   1.000
_cell.length_b   1.000
_cell.length_c   1.000
_cell.angle_alpha   90.00
_cell.angle_beta   90.00
_cell.angle_gamma   90.00
#
_symmetry.space_group_name_H-M   'P 1'
#
loop_
_entity.id
_entity.type
_entity.pdbx_description
1 polymer ?
#
loop_
_entity_poly.entity_id
_entity_poly.type
_entity_poly.pdbx_seq_one_letter_code
_entity_poly.pdbx_strand_id
1 'polypeptide(L)'
;MRISLFGNIKQTTNGSEISVIEFLDGLRNGTWRKEVEFIRNETGKSRRKKLKENTLPYVTISGTFDRRSDKGLKKHSSLICIDMDEINNLAEIKDKLKNDPYAYAVFTSVTGKGLAVIVKIGPEKHIESFLGLEMYYAEKYSIKIDKSCKDVSRARFVSYDPDLLVNPESMVFKDYIEKEVETKEAKSALIIKGEKDLKELEELTAIIEHMIKQIEEKKIILGDDSYNDWFKIGCALSD
;
A
#
# COMPACT_ATOMS: atom_id res chain seq x y z
N MET A 1 15.78 -11.46 13.38
CA MET A 1 14.53 -11.47 12.61
C MET A 1 14.83 -12.04 11.23
N ARG A 2 14.02 -13.01 10.75
CA ARG A 2 14.21 -13.71 9.45
C ARG A 2 13.06 -13.33 8.51
N ILE A 3 13.36 -13.21 7.22
CA ILE A 3 12.44 -12.82 6.15
C ILE A 3 12.69 -13.68 4.92
N SER A 4 11.72 -13.79 4.00
CA SER A 4 11.95 -14.50 2.72
C SER A 4 12.41 -13.54 1.64
N LEU A 5 13.39 -13.97 0.84
CA LEU A 5 13.90 -13.30 -0.35
C LEU A 5 13.54 -14.12 -1.59
N PHE A 6 12.96 -13.50 -2.58
CA PHE A 6 12.54 -14.09 -3.87
C PHE A 6 13.24 -13.38 -5.03
N GLY A 7 13.51 -14.11 -6.10
CA GLY A 7 14.29 -13.60 -7.24
C GLY A 7 13.59 -12.54 -8.08
N ASN A 8 12.27 -12.60 -8.23
CA ASN A 8 11.45 -11.58 -8.90
C ASN A 8 9.97 -11.75 -8.53
N ILE A 9 9.11 -10.80 -8.92
CA ILE A 9 7.70 -10.77 -8.49
C ILE A 9 6.88 -12.00 -8.93
N LYS A 10 7.30 -12.71 -9.97
CA LYS A 10 6.62 -13.93 -10.48
C LYS A 10 6.94 -15.16 -9.64
N GLN A 11 8.09 -15.16 -8.96
CA GLN A 11 8.47 -16.21 -8.04
C GLN A 11 7.71 -16.01 -6.72
N THR A 12 6.80 -16.90 -6.40
CA THR A 12 6.00 -16.86 -5.16
C THR A 12 6.30 -18.02 -4.21
N THR A 13 7.14 -18.95 -4.61
CA THR A 13 7.56 -20.14 -3.83
C THR A 13 9.08 -20.26 -3.86
N ASN A 14 9.63 -21.13 -3.00
CA ASN A 14 11.08 -21.43 -2.94
C ASN A 14 11.94 -20.17 -2.73
N GLY A 15 11.46 -19.23 -1.93
CA GLY A 15 12.28 -18.11 -1.47
C GLY A 15 13.36 -18.57 -0.50
N SER A 16 14.52 -17.94 -0.55
CA SER A 16 15.56 -18.13 0.47
C SER A 16 15.22 -17.33 1.73
N GLU A 17 15.68 -17.83 2.88
CA GLU A 17 15.54 -17.11 4.16
C GLU A 17 16.82 -16.34 4.45
N ILE A 18 16.69 -15.03 4.64
CA ILE A 18 17.79 -14.14 5.05
C ILE A 18 17.44 -13.40 6.34
N SER A 19 18.43 -12.84 7.01
CA SER A 19 18.16 -11.93 8.13
C SER A 19 17.78 -10.53 7.62
N VAL A 20 17.05 -9.78 8.43
CA VAL A 20 16.74 -8.37 8.12
C VAL A 20 18.01 -7.54 8.05
N ILE A 21 19.04 -7.89 8.83
CA ILE A 21 20.34 -7.19 8.80
C ILE A 21 21.02 -7.43 7.46
N GLU A 22 21.11 -8.67 6.96
CA GLU A 22 21.65 -8.97 5.63
C GLU A 22 20.93 -8.21 4.52
N PHE A 23 19.60 -8.10 4.61
CA PHE A 23 18.81 -7.31 3.67
C PHE A 23 19.19 -5.82 3.72
N LEU A 24 19.24 -5.20 4.91
CA LEU A 24 19.59 -3.79 5.08
C LEU A 24 21.03 -3.50 4.65
N ASP A 25 21.96 -4.39 4.96
CA ASP A 25 23.35 -4.27 4.51
C ASP A 25 23.45 -4.38 2.98
N GLY A 26 22.66 -5.25 2.36
CA GLY A 26 22.56 -5.33 0.90
C GLY A 26 22.06 -4.03 0.26
N LEU A 27 21.10 -3.35 0.87
CA LEU A 27 20.62 -2.04 0.41
C LEU A 27 21.70 -0.96 0.56
N ARG A 28 22.40 -0.92 1.70
CA ARG A 28 23.45 0.07 2.00
C ARG A 28 24.67 -0.12 1.11
N ASN A 29 25.14 -1.35 0.99
CA ASN A 29 26.40 -1.68 0.29
C ASN A 29 26.21 -1.80 -1.24
N GLY A 30 24.96 -1.71 -1.72
CA GLY A 30 24.67 -1.68 -3.14
C GLY A 30 24.69 -3.04 -3.84
N THR A 31 24.29 -4.11 -3.15
CA THR A 31 24.15 -5.45 -3.76
C THR A 31 23.32 -5.42 -5.05
N TRP A 32 22.32 -4.54 -5.11
CA TRP A 32 21.40 -4.39 -6.25
C TRP A 32 21.51 -3.01 -6.92
N ARG A 33 22.63 -2.32 -6.70
CA ARG A 33 22.82 -0.92 -7.14
C ARG A 33 22.63 -0.76 -8.66
N LYS A 34 23.22 -1.65 -9.45
CA LYS A 34 23.21 -1.54 -10.92
C LYS A 34 21.78 -1.57 -11.47
N GLU A 35 20.99 -2.55 -11.03
CA GLU A 35 19.60 -2.73 -11.45
C GLU A 35 18.71 -1.59 -10.97
N VAL A 36 18.91 -1.13 -9.73
CA VAL A 36 18.15 -0.02 -9.15
C VAL A 36 18.46 1.30 -9.86
N GLU A 37 19.72 1.61 -10.12
CA GLU A 37 20.11 2.82 -10.84
C GLU A 37 19.60 2.78 -12.31
N PHE A 38 19.65 1.62 -12.96
CA PHE A 38 19.07 1.46 -14.29
C PHE A 38 17.57 1.76 -14.30
N ILE A 39 16.82 1.27 -13.29
CA ILE A 39 15.38 1.53 -13.14
C ILE A 39 15.10 3.00 -12.81
N ARG A 40 15.93 3.64 -11.98
CA ARG A 40 15.79 5.07 -11.63
C ARG A 40 15.97 5.99 -12.83
N ASN A 41 16.86 5.62 -13.75
CA ASN A 41 17.15 6.38 -14.98
C ASN A 41 16.08 6.15 -16.08
N GLU A 42 15.22 5.14 -15.96
CA GLU A 42 14.12 4.92 -16.90
C GLU A 42 13.03 5.98 -16.72
N THR A 43 12.71 6.72 -17.77
CA THR A 43 11.72 7.81 -17.73
C THR A 43 10.28 7.30 -17.92
N GLY A 44 10.09 6.24 -18.71
CA GLY A 44 8.79 5.66 -19.03
C GLY A 44 8.16 4.91 -17.83
N LYS A 45 7.08 5.43 -17.25
CA LYS A 45 6.41 4.82 -16.07
C LYS A 45 6.06 3.33 -16.27
N SER A 46 5.49 2.98 -17.43
CA SER A 46 5.11 1.59 -17.73
C SER A 46 6.35 0.68 -17.88
N ARG A 47 7.39 1.16 -18.57
CA ARG A 47 8.65 0.43 -18.76
C ARG A 47 9.38 0.23 -17.43
N ARG A 48 9.45 1.28 -16.61
CA ARG A 48 10.01 1.21 -15.25
C ARG A 48 9.31 0.16 -14.39
N LYS A 49 7.96 0.10 -14.43
CA LYS A 49 7.18 -0.92 -13.74
C LYS A 49 7.56 -2.33 -14.20
N LYS A 50 7.58 -2.58 -15.52
CA LYS A 50 7.96 -3.88 -16.10
C LYS A 50 9.38 -4.29 -15.74
N LEU A 51 10.34 -3.36 -15.79
CA LEU A 51 11.72 -3.62 -15.39
C LEU A 51 11.78 -4.05 -13.92
N LYS A 52 11.21 -3.26 -13.01
CA LYS A 52 11.14 -3.57 -11.59
C LYS A 52 10.58 -4.99 -11.33
N GLU A 53 9.47 -5.33 -11.96
CA GLU A 53 8.79 -6.61 -11.78
C GLU A 53 9.56 -7.82 -12.32
N ASN A 54 10.31 -7.64 -13.40
CA ASN A 54 11.01 -8.76 -14.05
C ASN A 54 12.45 -8.95 -13.57
N THR A 55 13.12 -7.90 -13.07
CA THR A 55 14.56 -7.95 -12.79
C THR A 55 14.91 -7.88 -11.30
N LEU A 56 14.08 -7.24 -10.49
CA LEU A 56 14.44 -7.05 -9.09
C LEU A 56 13.95 -8.19 -8.20
N PRO A 57 14.82 -8.67 -7.30
CA PRO A 57 14.40 -9.44 -6.15
C PRO A 57 13.46 -8.63 -5.23
N TYR A 58 12.72 -9.35 -4.42
CA TYR A 58 11.90 -8.75 -3.37
C TYR A 58 11.94 -9.60 -2.10
N VAL A 59 11.62 -8.97 -0.98
CA VAL A 59 11.50 -9.61 0.32
C VAL A 59 10.09 -9.48 0.87
N THR A 60 9.73 -10.36 1.80
CA THR A 60 8.53 -10.26 2.63
C THR A 60 8.97 -9.89 4.04
N ILE A 61 8.97 -8.58 4.35
CA ILE A 61 9.52 -8.05 5.63
C ILE A 61 8.81 -8.64 6.85
N SER A 62 7.51 -8.92 6.72
CA SER A 62 6.72 -9.38 7.86
C SER A 62 6.92 -10.84 8.25
N GLY A 63 7.76 -11.59 7.51
CA GLY A 63 8.07 -12.95 7.92
C GLY A 63 8.69 -13.83 6.84
N THR A 64 8.81 -15.12 7.19
CA THR A 64 9.22 -16.20 6.29
C THR A 64 8.00 -16.93 5.76
N PHE A 65 8.05 -17.34 4.49
CA PHE A 65 6.90 -17.89 3.75
C PHE A 65 7.30 -19.12 2.94
N ASP A 66 6.46 -20.16 2.94
CA ASP A 66 6.53 -21.25 1.97
C ASP A 66 6.06 -20.77 0.59
N ARG A 67 4.98 -19.99 0.59
CA ARG A 67 4.43 -19.31 -0.56
C ARG A 67 4.08 -17.88 -0.17
N ARG A 68 4.37 -16.90 -1.01
CA ARG A 68 3.97 -15.50 -0.80
C ARG A 68 2.45 -15.34 -0.92
N SER A 69 1.79 -15.66 0.17
CA SER A 69 0.35 -15.47 0.43
C SER A 69 0.14 -15.46 1.93
N ASP A 70 -0.93 -14.88 2.42
CA ASP A 70 -1.19 -14.79 3.87
C ASP A 70 -1.24 -16.18 4.53
N LYS A 71 -1.81 -17.16 3.83
CA LYS A 71 -1.87 -18.56 4.29
C LYS A 71 -0.52 -19.29 4.25
N GLY A 72 0.47 -18.75 3.54
CA GLY A 72 1.80 -19.33 3.41
C GLY A 72 2.82 -18.81 4.43
N LEU A 73 2.37 -17.99 5.39
CA LEU A 73 3.23 -17.49 6.47
C LEU A 73 3.70 -18.64 7.36
N LYS A 74 5.03 -18.86 7.44
CA LYS A 74 5.67 -19.82 8.35
C LYS A 74 5.89 -19.23 9.72
N LYS A 75 6.54 -18.07 9.75
CA LYS A 75 6.88 -17.37 10.99
C LYS A 75 6.89 -15.88 10.77
N HIS A 76 6.14 -15.16 11.59
CA HIS A 76 6.13 -13.70 11.59
C HIS A 76 7.47 -13.16 12.12
N SER A 77 8.00 -12.10 11.49
CA SER A 77 9.27 -11.46 11.87
C SER A 77 9.14 -10.47 13.02
N SER A 78 7.91 -10.14 13.44
CA SER A 78 7.57 -9.00 14.31
C SER A 78 7.92 -7.64 13.70
N LEU A 79 7.92 -7.57 12.38
CA LEU A 79 8.11 -6.34 11.61
C LEU A 79 6.98 -6.12 10.62
N ILE A 80 6.72 -4.85 10.34
CA ILE A 80 5.94 -4.38 9.21
C ILE A 80 6.77 -3.38 8.40
N CYS A 81 6.55 -3.33 7.08
CA CYS A 81 7.14 -2.31 6.24
C CYS A 81 6.03 -1.49 5.60
N ILE A 82 6.07 -0.19 5.81
CA ILE A 82 5.14 0.77 5.23
C ILE A 82 5.82 1.56 4.10
N ASP A 83 5.02 1.95 3.12
CA ASP A 83 5.43 2.76 1.98
C ASP A 83 4.88 4.16 2.08
N MET A 84 5.77 5.12 1.87
CA MET A 84 5.46 6.54 1.71
C MET A 84 5.84 6.94 0.29
N ASP A 85 4.86 7.00 -0.60
CA ASP A 85 5.06 7.29 -2.02
C ASP A 85 4.98 8.80 -2.32
N GLU A 86 5.64 9.21 -3.42
CA GLU A 86 5.58 10.57 -3.98
C GLU A 86 5.85 11.69 -2.97
N ILE A 87 6.91 11.53 -2.17
CA ILE A 87 7.34 12.54 -1.19
C ILE A 87 8.06 13.68 -1.89
N ASN A 88 7.54 14.90 -1.76
CA ASN A 88 8.11 16.09 -2.39
C ASN A 88 9.50 16.47 -1.82
N ASN A 89 9.70 16.32 -0.51
CA ASN A 89 10.97 16.60 0.16
C ASN A 89 11.49 15.38 0.92
N LEU A 90 12.00 14.41 0.16
CA LEU A 90 12.41 13.11 0.68
C LEU A 90 13.50 13.21 1.75
N ALA A 91 14.48 14.11 1.57
CA ALA A 91 15.59 14.31 2.54
C ALA A 91 15.07 14.84 3.88
N GLU A 92 14.16 15.81 3.87
CA GLU A 92 13.57 16.38 5.07
C GLU A 92 12.73 15.35 5.85
N ILE A 93 11.90 14.57 5.13
CA ILE A 93 11.10 13.54 5.76
C ILE A 93 11.99 12.43 6.33
N LYS A 94 13.03 12.03 5.60
CA LYS A 94 14.01 11.04 6.09
C LYS A 94 14.73 11.52 7.36
N ASP A 95 15.09 12.80 7.42
CA ASP A 95 15.71 13.40 8.62
C ASP A 95 14.73 13.45 9.81
N LYS A 96 13.47 13.81 9.59
CA LYS A 96 12.42 13.73 10.63
C LYS A 96 12.24 12.31 11.16
N LEU A 97 12.24 11.32 10.28
CA LEU A 97 12.08 9.90 10.62
C LEU A 97 13.30 9.32 11.36
N LYS A 98 14.48 9.96 11.29
CA LYS A 98 15.66 9.59 12.06
C LYS A 98 15.40 9.61 13.57
N ASN A 99 14.56 10.54 14.02
CA ASN A 99 14.20 10.71 15.43
C ASN A 99 12.83 10.10 15.77
N ASP A 100 12.22 9.34 14.85
CA ASP A 100 10.98 8.65 15.12
C ASP A 100 11.20 7.45 16.03
N PRO A 101 10.49 7.35 17.18
CA PRO A 101 10.72 6.31 18.16
C PRO A 101 10.39 4.91 17.67
N TYR A 102 9.57 4.77 16.61
CA TYR A 102 9.12 3.48 16.09
C TYR A 102 9.84 3.07 14.81
N ALA A 103 10.49 3.99 14.11
CA ALA A 103 11.22 3.68 12.89
C ALA A 103 12.46 2.82 13.18
N TYR A 104 12.38 1.51 12.88
CA TYR A 104 13.52 0.59 12.99
C TYR A 104 14.51 0.80 11.84
N ALA A 105 14.01 0.93 10.62
CA ALA A 105 14.85 1.27 9.47
C ALA A 105 14.08 2.14 8.49
N VAL A 106 14.77 3.10 7.84
CA VAL A 106 14.22 3.99 6.82
C VAL A 106 15.14 3.98 5.62
N PHE A 107 14.59 3.71 4.44
CA PHE A 107 15.36 3.69 3.20
C PHE A 107 14.55 4.17 2.00
N THR A 108 15.27 4.67 1.01
CA THR A 108 14.72 5.17 -0.24
C THR A 108 14.17 4.04 -1.09
N SER A 109 12.98 4.19 -1.64
CA SER A 109 12.34 3.22 -2.52
C SER A 109 13.11 3.02 -3.83
N VAL A 110 12.76 1.95 -4.57
CA VAL A 110 13.37 1.64 -5.89
C VAL A 110 13.36 2.83 -6.84
N THR A 111 12.26 3.57 -6.87
CA THR A 111 12.09 4.71 -7.80
C THR A 111 12.85 5.96 -7.38
N GLY A 112 13.37 6.01 -6.16
CA GLY A 112 14.00 7.20 -5.60
C GLY A 112 13.03 8.33 -5.21
N LYS A 113 11.70 8.09 -5.29
CA LYS A 113 10.66 9.11 -5.06
C LYS A 113 9.84 8.91 -3.80
N GLY A 114 10.15 7.89 -3.02
CA GLY A 114 9.44 7.57 -1.78
C GLY A 114 10.38 6.92 -0.77
N LEU A 115 9.88 6.71 0.42
CA LEU A 115 10.56 6.05 1.53
C LEU A 115 9.83 4.75 1.90
N ALA A 116 10.61 3.79 2.36
CA ALA A 116 10.11 2.62 3.07
C ALA A 116 10.53 2.72 4.52
N VAL A 117 9.60 2.46 5.44
CA VAL A 117 9.87 2.47 6.87
C VAL A 117 9.54 1.10 7.45
N ILE A 118 10.51 0.47 8.08
CA ILE A 118 10.30 -0.76 8.82
C ILE A 118 10.03 -0.41 10.28
N VAL A 119 8.99 -1.00 10.84
CA VAL A 119 8.55 -0.77 12.23
C VAL A 119 8.43 -2.10 12.95
N LYS A 120 8.82 -2.14 14.23
CA LYS A 120 8.61 -3.30 15.10
C LYS A 120 7.17 -3.34 15.60
N ILE A 121 6.51 -4.49 15.47
CA ILE A 121 5.11 -4.69 15.88
C ILE A 121 4.92 -6.00 16.64
N GLY A 122 3.79 -6.16 17.30
CA GLY A 122 3.34 -7.44 17.83
C GLY A 122 2.96 -8.39 16.68
N PRO A 123 3.47 -9.62 16.63
CA PRO A 123 3.22 -10.54 15.52
C PRO A 123 1.74 -10.92 15.35
N GLU A 124 0.99 -10.94 16.45
CA GLU A 124 -0.45 -11.28 16.47
C GLU A 124 -1.36 -10.11 16.03
N LYS A 125 -0.79 -8.89 15.92
CA LYS A 125 -1.53 -7.64 15.70
C LYS A 125 -1.08 -6.91 14.43
N HIS A 126 -0.83 -7.69 13.35
CA HIS A 126 -0.28 -7.13 12.12
C HIS A 126 -1.20 -6.07 11.47
N ILE A 127 -2.48 -6.40 11.29
CA ILE A 127 -3.45 -5.51 10.65
C ILE A 127 -3.78 -4.33 11.56
N GLU A 128 -4.00 -4.59 12.84
CA GLU A 128 -4.29 -3.57 13.84
C GLU A 128 -3.12 -2.58 14.01
N SER A 129 -1.88 -3.09 13.94
CA SER A 129 -0.67 -2.26 13.91
C SER A 129 -0.62 -1.40 12.65
N PHE A 130 -0.97 -1.97 11.47
CA PHE A 130 -1.02 -1.20 10.24
C PHE A 130 -2.01 -0.04 10.33
N LEU A 131 -3.22 -0.28 10.84
CA LEU A 131 -4.25 0.76 11.01
C LEU A 131 -3.79 1.87 11.98
N GLY A 132 -3.16 1.48 13.09
CA GLY A 132 -2.57 2.44 14.02
C GLY A 132 -1.44 3.25 13.40
N LEU A 133 -0.56 2.62 12.63
CA LEU A 133 0.53 3.29 11.90
C LEU A 133 0.01 4.23 10.82
N GLU A 134 -1.09 3.88 10.12
CA GLU A 134 -1.73 4.76 9.14
C GLU A 134 -2.14 6.08 9.79
N MET A 135 -2.78 6.01 10.97
CA MET A 135 -3.18 7.18 11.73
C MET A 135 -1.97 7.95 12.28
N TYR A 136 -1.02 7.24 12.90
CA TYR A 136 0.19 7.83 13.47
C TYR A 136 1.00 8.66 12.46
N TYR A 137 1.27 8.11 11.27
CA TYR A 137 2.04 8.83 10.24
C TYR A 137 1.24 9.96 9.59
N ALA A 138 -0.10 9.82 9.48
CA ALA A 138 -0.97 10.90 9.01
C ALA A 138 -0.98 12.09 9.98
N GLU A 139 -1.14 11.84 11.28
CA GLU A 139 -1.21 12.89 12.30
C GLU A 139 0.14 13.56 12.54
N LYS A 140 1.19 12.76 12.73
CA LYS A 140 2.50 13.28 13.13
C LYS A 140 3.29 13.92 11.98
N TYR A 141 3.17 13.37 10.78
CA TYR A 141 3.97 13.78 9.64
C TYR A 141 3.15 14.31 8.46
N SER A 142 1.82 14.25 8.53
CA SER A 142 0.90 14.57 7.43
C SER A 142 1.17 13.72 6.17
N ILE A 143 1.59 12.47 6.37
CA ILE A 143 1.95 11.52 5.31
C ILE A 143 0.93 10.40 5.24
N LYS A 144 0.41 10.15 4.04
CA LYS A 144 -0.41 8.96 3.75
C LYS A 144 0.49 7.78 3.38
N ILE A 145 0.30 6.67 4.07
CA ILE A 145 0.99 5.42 3.74
C ILE A 145 0.17 4.58 2.74
N ASP A 146 0.85 3.72 1.96
CA ASP A 146 0.18 2.83 1.01
C ASP A 146 -0.65 1.77 1.75
N LYS A 147 -1.97 1.80 1.55
CA LYS A 147 -2.92 0.86 2.17
C LYS A 147 -2.67 -0.62 1.83
N SER A 148 -1.95 -0.91 0.75
CA SER A 148 -1.58 -2.27 0.38
C SER A 148 -0.51 -2.88 1.30
N CYS A 149 0.16 -2.08 2.13
CA CYS A 149 1.14 -2.54 3.13
C CYS A 149 0.51 -3.28 4.32
N LYS A 150 -0.83 -3.29 4.45
CA LYS A 150 -1.56 -4.06 5.47
C LYS A 150 -1.41 -5.57 5.31
N ASP A 151 -1.08 -6.06 4.11
CA ASP A 151 -1.00 -7.49 3.84
C ASP A 151 0.32 -8.05 4.39
N VAL A 152 0.24 -9.09 5.22
CA VAL A 152 1.41 -9.72 5.82
C VAL A 152 2.38 -10.28 4.77
N SER A 153 1.85 -10.70 3.61
CA SER A 153 2.61 -11.22 2.46
C SER A 153 3.09 -10.14 1.49
N ARG A 154 3.03 -8.86 1.89
CA ARG A 154 3.42 -7.74 1.04
C ARG A 154 4.84 -7.89 0.51
N ALA A 155 4.99 -7.82 -0.81
CA ALA A 155 6.29 -7.83 -1.47
C ALA A 155 6.95 -6.45 -1.37
N ARG A 156 8.16 -6.40 -0.82
CA ARG A 156 9.03 -5.24 -0.80
C ARG A 156 10.19 -5.46 -1.75
N PHE A 157 10.26 -4.75 -2.87
CA PHE A 157 11.41 -4.82 -3.75
C PHE A 157 12.68 -4.35 -3.05
N VAL A 158 13.80 -4.97 -3.38
CA VAL A 158 15.12 -4.48 -2.99
C VAL A 158 15.33 -3.06 -3.54
N SER A 159 16.26 -2.32 -2.96
CA SER A 159 16.59 -0.97 -3.37
C SER A 159 18.10 -0.72 -3.23
N TYR A 160 18.52 0.51 -3.39
CA TYR A 160 19.86 1.00 -3.06
C TYR A 160 19.76 2.32 -2.33
N ASP A 161 20.31 2.35 -1.13
CA ASP A 161 20.36 3.56 -0.30
C ASP A 161 21.57 3.49 0.64
N PRO A 162 22.71 4.11 0.28
CA PRO A 162 23.92 4.11 1.12
C PRO A 162 23.70 4.85 2.45
N ASP A 163 22.74 5.79 2.47
CA ASP A 163 22.41 6.61 3.63
C ASP A 163 21.18 6.09 4.39
N LEU A 164 20.84 4.80 4.23
CA LEU A 164 19.72 4.23 4.96
C LEU A 164 19.93 4.35 6.49
N LEU A 165 18.85 4.64 7.20
CA LEU A 165 18.85 4.79 8.64
C LEU A 165 18.48 3.46 9.29
N VAL A 166 19.14 3.12 10.41
CA VAL A 166 18.78 1.98 11.27
C VAL A 166 18.82 2.44 12.72
N ASN A 167 17.73 2.20 13.44
CA ASN A 167 17.63 2.42 14.88
C ASN A 167 17.32 1.09 15.59
N PRO A 168 18.33 0.36 16.07
CA PRO A 168 18.14 -0.89 16.80
C PRO A 168 17.29 -0.72 18.07
N GLU A 169 17.36 0.47 18.69
CA GLU A 169 16.65 0.80 19.92
C GLU A 169 15.20 1.28 19.70
N SER A 170 14.72 1.25 18.44
CA SER A 170 13.34 1.63 18.16
C SER A 170 12.35 0.81 19.00
N MET A 171 11.30 1.47 19.46
CA MET A 171 10.25 0.85 20.25
C MET A 171 9.33 -0.03 19.40
N VAL A 172 8.66 -1.00 20.03
CA VAL A 172 7.58 -1.76 19.41
C VAL A 172 6.33 -0.86 19.38
N PHE A 173 5.73 -0.71 18.21
CA PHE A 173 4.48 0.03 18.05
C PHE A 173 3.33 -0.75 18.69
N LYS A 174 2.55 -0.10 19.55
CA LYS A 174 1.48 -0.72 20.34
C LYS A 174 0.15 0.04 20.29
N ASP A 175 0.08 1.15 19.55
CA ASP A 175 -1.14 1.93 19.41
C ASP A 175 -2.04 1.28 18.33
N TYR A 176 -2.60 0.14 18.72
CA TYR A 176 -3.43 -0.69 17.84
C TYR A 176 -4.80 -0.06 17.62
N ILE A 177 -5.29 -0.13 16.39
CA ILE A 177 -6.69 0.12 16.08
C ILE A 177 -7.33 -1.24 15.80
N GLU A 178 -8.23 -1.65 16.70
CA GLU A 178 -8.98 -2.89 16.50
C GLU A 178 -9.92 -2.74 15.30
N LYS A 179 -9.96 -3.77 14.45
CA LYS A 179 -11.03 -3.88 13.48
C LYS A 179 -12.33 -4.00 14.25
N GLU A 180 -13.32 -3.17 13.93
CA GLU A 180 -14.69 -3.43 14.37
C GLU A 180 -15.03 -4.85 13.91
N VAL A 181 -15.20 -5.74 14.90
CA VAL A 181 -15.75 -7.07 14.65
C VAL A 181 -17.22 -6.84 14.37
N GLU A 182 -17.65 -7.03 13.12
CA GLU A 182 -19.06 -7.07 12.77
C GLU A 182 -19.73 -8.16 13.64
N THR A 183 -20.29 -7.76 14.77
CA THR A 183 -21.08 -8.64 15.61
C THR A 183 -22.35 -9.03 14.88
N LYS A 184 -22.97 -10.17 15.28
CA LYS A 184 -24.25 -10.60 14.71
C LYS A 184 -25.34 -9.51 14.83
N GLU A 185 -25.22 -8.64 15.83
CA GLU A 185 -26.10 -7.47 16.04
C GLU A 185 -25.84 -6.36 15.02
N ALA A 186 -24.57 -6.12 14.62
CA ALA A 186 -24.25 -5.20 13.52
C ALA A 186 -24.77 -5.73 12.16
N LYS A 187 -24.76 -7.06 11.95
CA LYS A 187 -25.38 -7.66 10.75
C LYS A 187 -26.91 -7.50 10.76
N SER A 188 -27.56 -7.63 11.91
CA SER A 188 -29.00 -7.36 12.02
C SER A 188 -29.33 -5.88 11.79
N ALA A 189 -28.53 -4.97 12.30
CA ALA A 189 -28.66 -3.52 12.05
C ALA A 189 -28.37 -3.16 10.57
N LEU A 190 -27.43 -3.84 9.92
CA LEU A 190 -27.16 -3.71 8.48
C LEU A 190 -28.33 -4.23 7.63
N ILE A 191 -29.01 -5.32 8.05
CA ILE A 191 -30.20 -5.85 7.37
C ILE A 191 -31.37 -4.85 7.48
N ILE A 192 -31.58 -4.22 8.65
CA ILE A 192 -32.62 -3.20 8.84
C ILE A 192 -32.26 -1.90 8.08
N LYS A 193 -30.98 -1.56 7.98
CA LYS A 193 -30.49 -0.46 7.15
C LYS A 193 -30.63 -0.81 5.67
N GLY A 194 -30.41 -2.07 5.29
CA GLY A 194 -30.58 -2.56 3.92
C GLY A 194 -32.03 -2.46 3.39
N GLU A 195 -33.07 -2.54 4.25
CA GLU A 195 -34.46 -2.29 3.82
C GLU A 195 -34.74 -0.80 3.54
N LYS A 196 -34.08 0.11 4.26
CA LYS A 196 -34.08 1.56 3.93
C LYS A 196 -33.27 1.85 2.67
N ASP A 197 -32.10 1.24 2.56
CA ASP A 197 -31.21 1.37 1.39
C ASP A 197 -31.86 0.79 0.13
N LEU A 198 -32.73 -0.24 0.23
CA LEU A 198 -33.50 -0.77 -0.89
C LEU A 198 -34.53 0.23 -1.41
N LYS A 199 -35.23 0.95 -0.53
CA LYS A 199 -36.16 2.02 -0.96
C LYS A 199 -35.43 3.19 -1.61
N GLU A 200 -34.30 3.64 -1.03
CA GLU A 200 -33.43 4.64 -1.64
C GLU A 200 -32.86 4.16 -2.98
N LEU A 201 -32.54 2.87 -3.12
CA LEU A 201 -32.08 2.27 -4.38
C LEU A 201 -33.19 2.21 -5.43
N GLU A 202 -34.43 1.88 -5.03
CA GLU A 202 -35.61 1.90 -5.90
C GLU A 202 -35.92 3.30 -6.38
N GLU A 203 -35.84 4.32 -5.50
CA GLU A 203 -36.01 5.73 -5.86
C GLU A 203 -34.90 6.21 -6.81
N LEU A 204 -33.63 5.86 -6.53
CA LEU A 204 -32.49 6.15 -7.41
C LEU A 204 -32.63 5.46 -8.77
N THR A 205 -33.11 4.23 -8.79
CA THR A 205 -33.34 3.49 -10.05
C THR A 205 -34.40 4.17 -10.89
N ALA A 206 -35.51 4.61 -10.27
CA ALA A 206 -36.57 5.35 -10.97
C ALA A 206 -36.07 6.71 -11.52
N ILE A 207 -35.21 7.40 -10.78
CA ILE A 207 -34.57 8.64 -11.23
C ILE A 207 -33.67 8.36 -12.45
N ILE A 208 -32.83 7.32 -12.39
CA ILE A 208 -31.94 6.94 -13.49
C ILE A 208 -32.73 6.55 -14.73
N GLU A 209 -33.81 5.77 -14.60
CA GLU A 209 -34.68 5.39 -15.72
C GLU A 209 -35.34 6.63 -16.34
N HIS A 210 -35.80 7.57 -15.52
CA HIS A 210 -36.36 8.86 -16.00
C HIS A 210 -35.29 9.68 -16.75
N MET A 211 -34.06 9.74 -16.24
CA MET A 211 -32.92 10.40 -16.89
C MET A 211 -32.58 9.78 -18.24
N ILE A 212 -32.52 8.44 -18.31
CA ILE A 212 -32.27 7.71 -19.55
C ILE A 212 -33.35 8.04 -20.59
N LYS A 213 -34.62 8.04 -20.20
CA LYS A 213 -35.75 8.41 -21.07
C LYS A 213 -35.64 9.83 -21.59
N GLN A 214 -35.23 10.79 -20.76
CA GLN A 214 -35.00 12.16 -21.20
C GLN A 214 -33.83 12.29 -22.19
N ILE A 215 -32.75 11.52 -21.99
CA ILE A 215 -31.61 11.47 -22.91
C ILE A 215 -32.06 10.93 -24.28
N GLU A 216 -32.87 9.87 -24.29
CA GLU A 216 -33.43 9.29 -25.51
C GLU A 216 -34.39 10.27 -26.24
N GLU A 217 -35.31 10.88 -25.51
CA GLU A 217 -36.29 11.84 -26.05
C GLU A 217 -35.62 13.10 -26.63
N LYS A 218 -34.57 13.61 -25.97
CA LYS A 218 -33.76 14.75 -26.42
C LYS A 218 -32.73 14.39 -27.50
N LYS A 219 -32.64 13.10 -27.89
CA LYS A 219 -31.66 12.56 -28.88
C LYS A 219 -30.22 12.98 -28.59
N ILE A 220 -29.83 12.93 -27.32
CA ILE A 220 -28.45 13.21 -26.91
C ILE A 220 -27.57 12.04 -27.35
N ILE A 221 -26.69 12.30 -28.34
CA ILE A 221 -25.73 11.32 -28.81
C ILE A 221 -24.52 11.35 -27.87
N LEU A 222 -24.27 10.23 -27.19
CA LEU A 222 -23.07 10.04 -26.38
C LEU A 222 -21.92 9.57 -27.28
N GLY A 223 -20.84 10.34 -27.30
CA GLY A 223 -19.61 9.99 -28.05
C GLY A 223 -18.58 9.29 -27.17
N ASP A 224 -17.42 8.97 -27.74
CA ASP A 224 -16.31 8.29 -27.02
C ASP A 224 -15.53 9.22 -26.05
N ASP A 225 -15.87 10.51 -25.95
CA ASP A 225 -15.22 11.47 -25.06
C ASP A 225 -16.01 11.64 -23.75
N SER A 226 -15.77 10.72 -22.83
CA SER A 226 -16.56 10.49 -21.62
C SER A 226 -16.75 11.71 -20.70
N TYR A 227 -15.78 12.65 -20.64
CA TYR A 227 -15.89 13.81 -19.73
C TYR A 227 -16.82 14.89 -20.27
N ASN A 228 -16.70 15.25 -21.53
CA ASN A 228 -17.55 16.27 -22.16
C ASN A 228 -18.99 15.81 -22.31
N ASP A 229 -19.22 14.51 -22.50
CA ASP A 229 -20.56 13.93 -22.60
C ASP A 229 -21.27 13.92 -21.25
N TRP A 230 -20.59 13.59 -20.17
CA TRP A 230 -21.13 13.71 -18.80
C TRP A 230 -21.49 15.16 -18.44
N PHE A 231 -20.67 16.13 -18.85
CA PHE A 231 -20.96 17.55 -18.64
C PHE A 231 -22.20 18.02 -19.41
N LYS A 232 -22.38 17.60 -20.66
CA LYS A 232 -23.57 17.87 -21.48
C LYS A 232 -24.82 17.25 -20.88
N ILE A 233 -24.75 16.04 -20.37
CA ILE A 233 -25.84 15.36 -19.66
C ILE A 233 -26.22 16.15 -18.40
N GLY A 234 -25.25 16.56 -17.59
CA GLY A 234 -25.47 17.36 -16.39
C GLY A 234 -26.18 18.68 -16.69
N CYS A 235 -25.76 19.39 -17.73
CA CYS A 235 -26.42 20.65 -18.18
C CYS A 235 -27.85 20.43 -18.74
N ALA A 236 -28.08 19.32 -19.45
CA ALA A 236 -29.39 19.01 -20.04
C ALA A 236 -30.44 18.53 -19.01
N LEU A 237 -30.01 18.10 -17.85
CA LEU A 237 -30.85 17.61 -16.76
C LEU A 237 -31.07 18.68 -15.66
N SER A 238 -30.40 19.83 -15.74
CA SER A 238 -30.53 20.95 -14.79
C SER A 238 -31.60 21.98 -15.18
N ASP A 239 -32.20 21.88 -16.39
CA ASP A 239 -33.33 22.62 -16.89
C ASP A 239 -34.65 21.80 -16.76
#